data_8adbd91dfdfb2a15361ebd7ad6dbabe0
#
_entry.id   8adbd91dfdfb2a15361ebd7ad6dbabe0
#
_cell.length_a   1.000
_cell.length_b   1.000
_cell.length_c   1.000
_cell.angle_alpha   90.00
_cell.angle_beta   90.00
_cell.angle_gamma   90.00
#
_symmetry.space_group_name_H-M   'P 1'
#
loop_
_entity.id
_entity.type
_entity.pdbx_description
1 polymer ?
#
loop_
_entity_poly.entity_id
_entity_poly.type
_entity_poly.pdbx_seq_one_letter_code
_entity_poly.pdbx_strand_id
1 'polypeptide(L)'
;LDTVAAADKRVVVAHMRRNYGKSAALDLGFRLAAGDVVMTLDADLQDDPVEIPRFLAAIADGNDVVSGWKKPRHDPIDKTLPSLVFNWFTRKVSGLELHDFNSGFKAYRREALADLRLYGELHRYLPVLLHWEGFTVGEIDVAHRPRIAGHSKFGARRLLTGAFDLMTVLLTARFRSRPLHFFGYVAVALGALGGLGLTYLFVLSFFEIDPLRPRPLLYASITMIFTSVILIATGLLGELVKSLGPNVADYRLRSIVRSDGEAAERADD
;
A
#
# COMPACT_ATOMS: atom_id res chain seq x y z
N LEU A 1 22.69 19.55 10.97
CA LEU A 1 21.33 19.60 11.55
C LEU A 1 21.36 19.86 13.06
N ASP A 2 22.28 19.25 13.81
CA ASP A 2 22.40 19.40 15.28
C ASP A 2 22.65 20.85 15.70
N THR A 3 23.47 21.58 14.95
CA THR A 3 23.69 23.01 15.13
C THR A 3 22.39 23.84 14.99
N VAL A 4 21.52 23.44 14.05
CA VAL A 4 20.23 24.11 13.84
C VAL A 4 19.27 23.77 14.99
N ALA A 5 19.22 22.51 15.44
CA ALA A 5 18.41 22.10 16.57
C ALA A 5 18.85 22.75 17.89
N ALA A 6 20.14 22.99 18.06
CA ALA A 6 20.65 23.74 19.22
C ALA A 6 20.26 25.22 19.21
N ALA A 7 20.07 25.82 18.02
CA ALA A 7 19.72 27.21 17.84
C ALA A 7 18.21 27.48 17.79
N ASP A 8 17.42 26.52 17.36
CA ASP A 8 15.96 26.64 17.20
C ASP A 8 15.22 25.48 17.88
N LYS A 9 14.49 25.77 18.96
CA LYS A 9 13.72 24.80 19.75
C LYS A 9 12.58 24.11 18.96
N ARG A 10 12.19 24.65 17.80
CA ARG A 10 11.19 24.05 16.90
C ARG A 10 11.77 22.89 16.08
N VAL A 11 13.11 22.81 16.00
CA VAL A 11 13.79 21.78 15.23
C VAL A 11 14.13 20.60 16.14
N VAL A 12 13.64 19.43 15.77
CA VAL A 12 13.96 18.15 16.42
C VAL A 12 14.75 17.28 15.46
N VAL A 13 15.92 16.82 15.87
CA VAL A 13 16.77 15.91 15.08
C VAL A 13 16.79 14.53 15.75
N ALA A 14 16.36 13.53 15.02
CA ALA A 14 16.38 12.15 15.49
C ALA A 14 17.49 11.35 14.77
N HIS A 15 18.48 10.89 15.54
CA HIS A 15 19.58 10.08 15.03
C HIS A 15 19.28 8.59 15.18
N MET A 16 19.19 7.89 14.07
CA MET A 16 19.08 6.44 14.07
C MET A 16 20.47 5.80 14.13
N ARG A 17 20.61 4.66 14.84
CA ARG A 17 21.91 3.96 14.97
C ARG A 17 22.48 3.45 13.63
N ARG A 18 21.61 3.21 12.61
CA ARG A 18 21.98 2.84 11.25
C ARG A 18 20.89 3.29 10.27
N ASN A 19 21.09 3.14 8.99
CA ASN A 19 20.04 3.33 7.99
C ASN A 19 19.04 2.15 8.07
N TYR A 20 17.81 2.43 8.56
CA TYR A 20 16.68 1.48 8.63
C TYR A 20 15.69 1.66 7.47
N GLY A 21 15.96 2.58 6.55
CA GLY A 21 15.10 2.89 5.41
C GLY A 21 14.08 4.00 5.69
N LYS A 22 13.38 4.42 4.62
CA LYS A 22 12.47 5.58 4.66
C LYS A 22 11.23 5.31 5.53
N SER A 23 10.67 4.11 5.50
CA SER A 23 9.48 3.77 6.32
C SER A 23 9.76 3.91 7.80
N ALA A 24 10.89 3.39 8.29
CA ALA A 24 11.26 3.51 9.70
C ALA A 24 11.51 4.97 10.12
N ALA A 25 12.11 5.77 9.23
CA ALA A 25 12.33 7.20 9.49
C ALA A 25 11.00 7.97 9.57
N LEU A 26 10.04 7.66 8.69
CA LEU A 26 8.71 8.26 8.72
C LEU A 26 7.91 7.80 9.95
N ASP A 27 7.94 6.51 10.31
CA ASP A 27 7.27 5.99 11.51
C ASP A 27 7.76 6.70 12.78
N LEU A 28 9.09 6.91 12.90
CA LEU A 28 9.65 7.69 13.99
C LEU A 28 9.21 9.16 13.94
N GLY A 29 9.26 9.78 12.76
CA GLY A 29 8.83 11.17 12.56
C GLY A 29 7.37 11.39 12.92
N PHE A 30 6.48 10.48 12.54
CA PHE A 30 5.05 10.54 12.88
C PHE A 30 4.79 10.44 14.38
N ARG A 31 5.55 9.62 15.10
CA ARG A 31 5.46 9.52 16.56
C ARG A 31 5.97 10.76 17.29
N LEU A 32 6.95 11.46 16.71
CA LEU A 32 7.51 12.69 17.29
C LEU A 32 6.70 13.93 16.93
N ALA A 33 5.89 13.88 15.88
CA ALA A 33 5.09 15.00 15.42
C ALA A 33 3.95 15.30 16.41
N ALA A 34 3.83 16.57 16.84
CA ALA A 34 2.85 17.02 17.82
C ALA A 34 1.74 17.91 17.21
N GLY A 35 1.89 18.36 15.96
CA GLY A 35 0.91 19.21 15.28
C GLY A 35 -0.35 18.47 14.84
N ASP A 36 -1.46 19.18 14.63
CA ASP A 36 -2.73 18.60 14.16
C ASP A 36 -2.65 18.14 12.71
N VAL A 37 -1.78 18.79 11.93
CA VAL A 37 -1.43 18.38 10.56
C VAL A 37 0.05 18.05 10.51
N VAL A 38 0.37 16.87 10.01
CA VAL A 38 1.73 16.39 9.81
C VAL A 38 2.04 16.38 8.32
N MET A 39 3.17 16.98 7.94
CA MET A 39 3.60 17.01 6.54
C MET A 39 4.93 16.27 6.36
N THR A 40 5.06 15.60 5.23
CA THR A 40 6.31 14.95 4.81
C THR A 40 6.86 15.64 3.57
N LEU A 41 8.17 15.88 3.57
CA LEU A 41 8.92 16.43 2.43
C LEU A 41 10.22 15.64 2.27
N ASP A 42 10.67 15.46 1.03
CA ASP A 42 11.99 14.90 0.76
C ASP A 42 13.07 15.99 0.92
N ALA A 43 14.20 15.65 1.56
CA ALA A 43 15.28 16.59 1.85
C ALA A 43 16.20 16.89 0.64
N ASP A 44 15.78 16.53 -0.58
CA ASP A 44 16.55 16.73 -1.82
C ASP A 44 16.23 18.08 -2.50
N LEU A 45 15.47 18.96 -1.82
CA LEU A 45 15.09 20.31 -2.26
C LEU A 45 14.26 20.33 -3.56
N GLN A 46 13.67 19.23 -3.96
CA GLN A 46 12.78 19.18 -5.12
C GLN A 46 11.36 19.64 -4.80
N ASP A 47 10.92 19.45 -3.57
CA ASP A 47 9.60 19.87 -3.08
C ASP A 47 9.67 21.32 -2.62
N ASP A 48 8.72 22.16 -3.09
CA ASP A 48 8.71 23.60 -2.76
C ASP A 48 7.85 23.89 -1.53
N PRO A 49 8.42 24.41 -0.43
CA PRO A 49 7.65 24.78 0.77
C PRO A 49 6.53 25.80 0.54
N VAL A 50 6.57 26.57 -0.56
CA VAL A 50 5.51 27.52 -0.95
C VAL A 50 4.17 26.80 -1.19
N GLU A 51 4.18 25.52 -1.49
CA GLU A 51 2.96 24.71 -1.67
C GLU A 51 2.27 24.31 -0.34
N ILE A 52 2.94 24.45 0.81
CA ILE A 52 2.40 24.06 2.13
C ILE A 52 1.00 24.65 2.40
N PRO A 53 0.71 25.95 2.16
CA PRO A 53 -0.62 26.51 2.38
C PRO A 53 -1.72 25.82 1.56
N ARG A 54 -1.42 25.34 0.33
CA ARG A 54 -2.39 24.62 -0.50
C ARG A 54 -2.73 23.24 0.08
N PHE A 55 -1.74 22.54 0.65
CA PHE A 55 -1.99 21.29 1.38
C PHE A 55 -2.87 21.53 2.61
N LEU A 56 -2.58 22.57 3.39
CA LEU A 56 -3.37 22.90 4.57
C LEU A 56 -4.81 23.27 4.21
N ALA A 57 -5.02 24.01 3.12
CA ALA A 57 -6.36 24.32 2.60
C ALA A 57 -7.10 23.04 2.21
N ALA A 58 -6.45 22.13 1.47
CA ALA A 58 -7.05 20.84 1.08
C ALA A 58 -7.39 19.95 2.29
N ILE A 59 -6.61 19.99 3.38
CA ILE A 59 -6.95 19.33 4.64
C ILE A 59 -8.15 20.00 5.31
N ALA A 60 -8.22 21.34 5.29
CA ALA A 60 -9.34 22.10 5.84
C ALA A 60 -10.66 21.82 5.08
N ASP A 61 -10.58 21.61 3.76
CA ASP A 61 -11.70 21.25 2.89
C ASP A 61 -12.24 19.81 3.12
N GLY A 62 -11.71 19.09 4.14
CA GLY A 62 -12.27 17.81 4.60
C GLY A 62 -11.49 16.58 4.17
N ASN A 63 -10.31 16.73 3.56
CA ASN A 63 -9.43 15.58 3.35
C ASN A 63 -8.66 15.25 4.64
N ASP A 64 -8.47 13.96 4.89
CA ASP A 64 -7.64 13.49 6.01
C ASP A 64 -6.17 13.30 5.56
N VAL A 65 -5.99 13.02 4.27
CA VAL A 65 -4.69 12.84 3.62
C VAL A 65 -4.68 13.58 2.30
N VAL A 66 -3.61 14.30 2.00
CA VAL A 66 -3.42 14.98 0.72
C VAL A 66 -2.07 14.59 0.15
N SER A 67 -2.04 14.06 -1.08
CA SER A 67 -0.82 13.72 -1.82
C SER A 67 -0.49 14.79 -2.85
N GLY A 68 0.77 15.17 -2.97
CA GLY A 68 1.22 16.07 -4.03
C GLY A 68 1.48 15.32 -5.33
N TRP A 69 0.84 15.74 -6.42
CA TRP A 69 1.10 15.23 -7.76
C TRP A 69 2.10 16.13 -8.50
N LYS A 70 3.27 15.60 -8.80
CA LYS A 70 4.35 16.33 -9.48
C LYS A 70 4.07 16.47 -10.98
N LYS A 71 3.69 17.70 -11.41
CA LYS A 71 3.44 18.10 -12.81
C LYS A 71 4.41 19.23 -13.21
N PRO A 72 5.00 19.25 -14.45
CA PRO A 72 5.16 18.13 -15.39
C PRO A 72 6.36 17.25 -15.03
N ARG A 73 6.29 15.94 -15.36
CA ARG A 73 7.45 15.05 -15.26
C ARG A 73 8.32 15.21 -16.50
N HIS A 74 9.49 15.80 -16.35
CA HIS A 74 10.55 15.86 -17.39
C HIS A 74 11.49 14.64 -17.30
N ASP A 75 11.05 13.55 -16.70
CA ASP A 75 11.85 12.34 -16.54
C ASP A 75 11.91 11.53 -17.85
N PRO A 76 13.06 10.87 -18.17
CA PRO A 76 13.19 9.97 -19.31
C PRO A 76 12.16 8.85 -19.32
N ILE A 77 11.77 8.35 -20.50
CA ILE A 77 10.71 7.36 -20.72
C ILE A 77 10.99 6.03 -20.00
N ASP A 78 12.26 5.64 -19.90
CA ASP A 78 12.71 4.43 -19.17
C ASP A 78 12.39 4.46 -17.66
N LYS A 79 12.21 5.64 -17.08
CA LYS A 79 11.83 5.82 -15.67
C LYS A 79 10.32 6.05 -15.49
N THR A 80 9.66 6.64 -16.47
CA THR A 80 8.22 6.94 -16.39
C THR A 80 7.36 5.72 -16.63
N LEU A 81 7.72 4.81 -17.53
CA LEU A 81 6.93 3.62 -17.86
C LEU A 81 6.73 2.67 -16.65
N PRO A 82 7.78 2.28 -15.89
CA PRO A 82 7.58 1.46 -14.69
C PRO A 82 6.70 2.14 -13.63
N SER A 83 6.82 3.46 -13.49
CA SER A 83 5.99 4.25 -12.56
C SER A 83 4.53 4.31 -13.00
N LEU A 84 4.26 4.44 -14.29
CA LEU A 84 2.91 4.43 -14.85
C LEU A 84 2.23 3.07 -14.64
N VAL A 85 2.93 1.96 -14.93
CA VAL A 85 2.42 0.61 -14.70
C VAL A 85 2.13 0.38 -13.22
N PHE A 86 3.05 0.79 -12.33
CA PHE A 86 2.88 0.70 -10.89
C PHE A 86 1.66 1.51 -10.42
N ASN A 87 1.55 2.77 -10.82
CA ASN A 87 0.44 3.64 -10.43
C ASN A 87 -0.90 3.12 -10.99
N TRP A 88 -0.94 2.65 -12.24
CA TRP A 88 -2.14 2.06 -12.84
C TRP A 88 -2.61 0.83 -12.06
N PHE A 89 -1.68 -0.09 -11.76
CA PHE A 89 -2.01 -1.31 -11.02
C PHE A 89 -2.45 -1.00 -9.59
N THR A 90 -1.73 -0.10 -8.89
CA THR A 90 -2.07 0.33 -7.53
C THR A 90 -3.45 0.99 -7.50
N ARG A 91 -3.77 1.86 -8.47
CA ARG A 91 -5.09 2.47 -8.63
C ARG A 91 -6.18 1.43 -8.80
N LYS A 92 -5.97 0.47 -9.71
CA LYS A 92 -6.95 -0.59 -10.00
C LYS A 92 -7.25 -1.45 -8.78
N VAL A 93 -6.23 -1.75 -7.98
CA VAL A 93 -6.33 -2.61 -6.80
C VAL A 93 -6.84 -1.86 -5.58
N SER A 94 -6.39 -0.63 -5.37
CA SER A 94 -6.77 0.18 -4.20
C SER A 94 -8.17 0.79 -4.32
N GLY A 95 -8.65 1.04 -5.54
CA GLY A 95 -9.85 1.83 -5.80
C GLY A 95 -9.65 3.33 -5.57
N LEU A 96 -8.41 3.78 -5.33
CA LEU A 96 -8.06 5.17 -5.05
C LEU A 96 -7.52 5.85 -6.31
N GLU A 97 -8.13 6.95 -6.72
CA GLU A 97 -7.78 7.68 -7.94
C GLU A 97 -6.67 8.71 -7.67
N LEU A 98 -5.43 8.26 -7.48
CA LEU A 98 -4.25 9.11 -7.42
C LEU A 98 -3.39 8.95 -8.67
N HIS A 99 -2.74 10.02 -9.10
CA HIS A 99 -1.79 10.02 -10.21
C HIS A 99 -0.39 9.63 -9.76
N ASP A 100 -0.01 9.97 -8.51
CA ASP A 100 1.32 9.65 -7.96
C ASP A 100 1.26 9.11 -6.53
N PHE A 101 1.34 7.79 -6.38
CA PHE A 101 1.41 7.14 -5.07
C PHE A 101 2.78 7.32 -4.40
N ASN A 102 3.84 7.54 -5.19
CA ASN A 102 5.22 7.61 -4.71
C ASN A 102 5.68 9.00 -4.27
N SER A 103 4.86 10.03 -4.41
CA SER A 103 5.23 11.37 -3.96
C SER A 103 5.68 11.36 -2.50
N GLY A 104 6.78 12.04 -2.19
CA GLY A 104 7.26 12.27 -0.81
C GLY A 104 6.51 13.42 -0.13
N PHE A 105 5.94 14.32 -0.91
CA PHE A 105 5.26 15.51 -0.43
C PHE A 105 3.78 15.21 -0.16
N LYS A 106 3.45 15.06 1.11
CA LYS A 106 2.11 14.69 1.58
C LYS A 106 1.77 15.41 2.88
N ALA A 107 0.47 15.66 3.10
CA ALA A 107 -0.07 16.15 4.36
C ALA A 107 -1.06 15.13 4.93
N TYR A 108 -1.12 15.03 6.24
CA TYR A 108 -1.96 14.09 6.97
C TYR A 108 -2.57 14.78 8.19
N ARG A 109 -3.83 14.52 8.50
CA ARG A 109 -4.35 14.75 9.84
C ARG A 109 -3.63 13.82 10.81
N ARG A 110 -3.22 14.33 11.98
CA ARG A 110 -2.51 13.54 12.98
C ARG A 110 -3.27 12.27 13.38
N GLU A 111 -4.58 12.33 13.48
CA GLU A 111 -5.43 11.18 13.82
C GLU A 111 -5.34 10.03 12.79
N ALA A 112 -5.09 10.33 11.52
CA ALA A 112 -4.88 9.29 10.51
C ALA A 112 -3.59 8.49 10.75
N LEU A 113 -2.62 9.07 11.46
CA LEU A 113 -1.31 8.48 11.72
C LEU A 113 -1.21 7.76 13.07
N ALA A 114 -2.20 7.91 13.98
CA ALA A 114 -2.11 7.48 15.38
C ALA A 114 -1.75 5.99 15.54
N ASP A 115 -2.41 5.10 14.78
CA ASP A 115 -2.19 3.64 14.87
C ASP A 115 -1.38 3.09 13.70
N LEU A 116 -0.85 3.97 12.85
CA LEU A 116 -0.11 3.57 11.67
C LEU A 116 1.27 3.03 12.08
N ARG A 117 1.60 1.83 11.60
CA ARG A 117 2.93 1.24 11.74
C ARG A 117 3.56 1.01 10.38
N LEU A 118 4.72 1.61 10.15
CA LEU A 118 5.43 1.53 8.90
C LEU A 118 6.65 0.62 9.00
N TYR A 119 6.73 -0.35 8.10
CA TYR A 119 7.91 -1.22 7.92
C TYR A 119 8.16 -1.47 6.43
N GLY A 120 9.33 -1.99 6.08
CA GLY A 120 9.68 -2.26 4.68
C GLY A 120 9.53 -1.03 3.78
N GLU A 121 8.83 -1.18 2.68
CA GLU A 121 8.57 -0.11 1.71
C GLU A 121 7.13 0.46 1.79
N LEU A 122 6.40 0.22 2.90
CA LEU A 122 5.00 0.62 3.07
C LEU A 122 4.76 2.12 2.95
N HIS A 123 5.79 2.95 3.13
CA HIS A 123 5.69 4.39 2.96
C HIS A 123 5.14 4.83 1.58
N ARG A 124 5.27 3.99 0.54
CA ARG A 124 4.72 4.26 -0.80
C ARG A 124 3.21 4.10 -0.84
N TYR A 125 2.69 3.23 0.00
CA TYR A 125 1.28 2.86 0.03
C TYR A 125 0.49 3.57 1.14
N LEU A 126 1.10 4.56 1.82
CA LEU A 126 0.45 5.33 2.89
C LEU A 126 -0.96 5.82 2.51
N PRO A 127 -1.17 6.46 1.34
CA PRO A 127 -2.52 6.89 0.96
C PRO A 127 -3.49 5.72 0.80
N VAL A 128 -3.01 4.57 0.28
CA VAL A 128 -3.83 3.37 0.11
C VAL A 128 -4.21 2.75 1.46
N LEU A 129 -3.24 2.63 2.36
CA LEU A 129 -3.47 2.08 3.70
C LEU A 129 -4.50 2.91 4.47
N LEU A 130 -4.34 4.23 4.45
CA LEU A 130 -5.26 5.14 5.14
C LEU A 130 -6.64 5.18 4.47
N HIS A 131 -6.71 5.10 3.14
CA HIS A 131 -7.98 4.97 2.43
C HIS A 131 -8.75 3.70 2.83
N TRP A 132 -8.09 2.57 2.97
CA TRP A 132 -8.73 1.33 3.41
C TRP A 132 -9.13 1.34 4.89
N GLU A 133 -8.51 2.18 5.71
CA GLU A 133 -8.93 2.47 7.08
C GLU A 133 -10.13 3.46 7.15
N GLY A 134 -10.60 3.96 5.99
CA GLY A 134 -11.77 4.83 5.88
C GLY A 134 -11.47 6.33 5.87
N PHE A 135 -10.20 6.72 5.81
CA PHE A 135 -9.80 8.13 5.69
C PHE A 135 -10.00 8.66 4.27
N THR A 136 -10.38 9.93 4.16
CA THR A 136 -10.51 10.63 2.87
C THR A 136 -9.15 11.03 2.34
N VAL A 137 -8.88 10.67 1.07
CA VAL A 137 -7.60 10.94 0.42
C VAL A 137 -7.82 11.84 -0.79
N GLY A 138 -7.18 13.01 -0.79
CA GLY A 138 -7.15 13.96 -1.89
C GLY A 138 -5.78 14.03 -2.56
N GLU A 139 -5.73 14.68 -3.72
CA GLU A 139 -4.51 14.97 -4.47
C GLU A 139 -4.52 16.41 -4.94
N ILE A 140 -3.37 17.08 -4.85
CA ILE A 140 -3.17 18.41 -5.44
C ILE A 140 -1.96 18.37 -6.35
N ASP A 141 -2.00 19.13 -7.46
CA ASP A 141 -0.84 19.33 -8.31
C ASP A 141 0.17 20.26 -7.63
N VAL A 142 1.45 19.86 -7.66
CA VAL A 142 2.54 20.62 -7.04
C VAL A 142 3.67 20.87 -8.03
N ALA A 143 4.29 22.04 -7.90
CA ALA A 143 5.49 22.34 -8.65
C ALA A 143 6.65 21.45 -8.20
N HIS A 144 7.42 20.94 -9.14
CA HIS A 144 8.57 20.08 -8.90
C HIS A 144 9.82 20.71 -9.48
N ARG A 145 10.80 20.98 -8.63
CA ARG A 145 12.07 21.56 -9.05
C ARG A 145 13.04 20.49 -9.56
N PRO A 146 13.91 20.79 -10.53
CA PRO A 146 14.99 19.89 -10.92
C PRO A 146 15.88 19.55 -9.72
N ARG A 147 16.36 18.31 -9.65
CA ARG A 147 17.26 17.88 -8.58
C ARG A 147 18.58 18.66 -8.66
N ILE A 148 18.98 19.28 -7.56
CA ILE A 148 20.21 20.08 -7.46
C ILE A 148 21.43 19.17 -7.20
N ALA A 149 21.28 18.04 -6.48
CA ALA A 149 22.37 17.14 -6.12
C ALA A 149 21.92 15.67 -6.02
N GLY A 150 22.87 14.74 -6.24
CA GLY A 150 22.64 13.29 -6.09
C GLY A 150 22.25 12.57 -7.38
N HIS A 151 22.51 11.25 -7.40
CA HIS A 151 22.15 10.35 -8.50
C HIS A 151 20.96 9.48 -8.14
N SER A 152 20.06 9.27 -9.08
CA SER A 152 18.92 8.35 -8.93
C SER A 152 19.40 6.90 -8.94
N LYS A 153 19.18 6.15 -7.87
CA LYS A 153 19.48 4.71 -7.76
C LYS A 153 18.34 3.84 -8.31
N PHE A 154 17.82 4.15 -9.51
CA PHE A 154 16.75 3.39 -10.13
C PHE A 154 17.28 2.18 -10.91
N GLY A 155 16.75 0.98 -10.67
CA GLY A 155 17.05 -0.25 -11.39
C GLY A 155 15.81 -1.17 -11.51
N ALA A 156 15.82 -2.10 -12.49
CA ALA A 156 14.73 -3.07 -12.76
C ALA A 156 14.35 -3.93 -11.53
N ARG A 157 15.30 -4.17 -10.61
CA ARG A 157 15.06 -4.86 -9.34
C ARG A 157 13.94 -4.22 -8.51
N ARG A 158 13.74 -2.90 -8.65
CA ARG A 158 12.71 -2.16 -7.90
C ARG A 158 11.29 -2.47 -8.38
N LEU A 159 11.11 -2.88 -9.63
CA LEU A 159 9.81 -3.30 -10.14
C LEU A 159 9.33 -4.59 -9.45
N LEU A 160 10.23 -5.57 -9.35
CA LEU A 160 9.96 -6.83 -8.64
C LEU A 160 9.71 -6.59 -7.14
N THR A 161 10.55 -5.78 -6.50
CA THR A 161 10.36 -5.42 -5.08
C THR A 161 9.02 -4.72 -4.88
N GLY A 162 8.66 -3.77 -5.76
CA GLY A 162 7.36 -3.08 -5.70
C GLY A 162 6.17 -4.03 -5.87
N ALA A 163 6.29 -5.07 -6.70
CA ALA A 163 5.24 -6.08 -6.84
C ALA A 163 5.08 -6.93 -5.56
N PHE A 164 6.20 -7.33 -4.93
CA PHE A 164 6.16 -8.04 -3.64
C PHE A 164 5.63 -7.15 -2.51
N ASP A 165 6.03 -5.87 -2.48
CA ASP A 165 5.53 -4.90 -1.51
C ASP A 165 4.02 -4.73 -1.65
N LEU A 166 3.51 -4.61 -2.90
CA LEU A 166 2.08 -4.50 -3.15
C LEU A 166 1.33 -5.77 -2.73
N MET A 167 1.89 -6.96 -3.01
CA MET A 167 1.31 -8.22 -2.55
C MET A 167 1.25 -8.28 -1.01
N THR A 168 2.31 -7.80 -0.35
CA THR A 168 2.34 -7.69 1.12
C THR A 168 1.26 -6.75 1.62
N VAL A 169 1.10 -5.57 1.00
CA VAL A 169 0.06 -4.60 1.35
C VAL A 169 -1.34 -5.20 1.17
N LEU A 170 -1.58 -5.89 0.05
CA LEU A 170 -2.85 -6.57 -0.18
C LEU A 170 -3.16 -7.59 0.91
N LEU A 171 -2.22 -8.45 1.23
CA LEU A 171 -2.40 -9.48 2.26
C LEU A 171 -2.58 -8.88 3.66
N THR A 172 -1.76 -7.89 4.03
CA THR A 172 -1.71 -7.38 5.40
C THR A 172 -2.69 -6.26 5.69
N ALA A 173 -3.21 -5.57 4.68
CA ALA A 173 -4.18 -4.50 4.83
C ALA A 173 -5.55 -4.86 4.24
N ARG A 174 -5.64 -5.15 2.93
CA ARG A 174 -6.92 -5.39 2.26
C ARG A 174 -7.57 -6.72 2.65
N PHE A 175 -6.76 -7.79 2.75
CA PHE A 175 -7.22 -9.15 3.09
C PHE A 175 -6.85 -9.58 4.51
N ARG A 176 -6.49 -8.61 5.38
CA ARG A 176 -6.15 -8.88 6.78
C ARG A 176 -7.24 -9.67 7.50
N SER A 177 -8.50 -9.31 7.28
CA SER A 177 -9.63 -9.96 7.93
C SER A 177 -10.06 -11.28 7.26
N ARG A 178 -9.66 -11.51 6.01
CA ARG A 178 -10.12 -12.67 5.22
C ARG A 178 -9.03 -13.20 4.28
N PRO A 179 -7.91 -13.75 4.80
CA PRO A 179 -6.81 -14.26 3.98
C PRO A 179 -7.24 -15.39 3.04
N LEU A 180 -8.23 -16.21 3.43
CA LEU A 180 -8.79 -17.24 2.56
C LEU A 180 -9.37 -16.67 1.26
N HIS A 181 -9.95 -15.48 1.26
CA HIS A 181 -10.50 -14.89 0.04
C HIS A 181 -9.40 -14.54 -0.97
N PHE A 182 -8.23 -14.07 -0.50
CA PHE A 182 -7.11 -13.76 -1.37
C PHE A 182 -6.59 -15.01 -2.09
N PHE A 183 -6.26 -16.05 -1.34
CA PHE A 183 -5.77 -17.31 -1.91
C PHE A 183 -6.87 -18.09 -2.62
N GLY A 184 -8.10 -18.04 -2.12
CA GLY A 184 -9.25 -18.78 -2.62
C GLY A 184 -9.66 -18.37 -4.04
N TYR A 185 -9.66 -17.08 -4.39
CA TYR A 185 -9.98 -16.65 -5.76
C TYR A 185 -9.00 -17.23 -6.77
N VAL A 186 -7.71 -17.21 -6.48
CA VAL A 186 -6.68 -17.79 -7.34
C VAL A 186 -6.82 -19.32 -7.39
N ALA A 187 -7.07 -19.95 -6.25
CA ALA A 187 -7.26 -21.38 -6.16
C ALA A 187 -8.44 -21.87 -7.00
N VAL A 188 -9.60 -21.21 -6.87
CA VAL A 188 -10.80 -21.58 -7.65
C VAL A 188 -10.54 -21.42 -9.15
N ALA A 189 -9.88 -20.34 -9.58
CA ALA A 189 -9.54 -20.14 -10.99
C ALA A 189 -8.62 -21.27 -11.51
N LEU A 190 -7.55 -21.59 -10.78
CA LEU A 190 -6.63 -22.67 -11.16
C LEU A 190 -7.31 -24.03 -11.12
N GLY A 191 -8.11 -24.31 -10.09
CA GLY A 191 -8.86 -25.57 -9.98
C GLY A 191 -9.86 -25.75 -11.12
N ALA A 192 -10.57 -24.69 -11.48
CA ALA A 192 -11.49 -24.71 -12.62
C ALA A 192 -10.76 -24.95 -13.96
N LEU A 193 -9.66 -24.24 -14.21
CA LEU A 193 -8.87 -24.43 -15.44
C LEU A 193 -8.27 -25.85 -15.50
N GLY A 194 -7.72 -26.34 -14.40
CA GLY A 194 -7.19 -27.71 -14.33
C GLY A 194 -8.28 -28.77 -14.50
N GLY A 195 -9.44 -28.56 -13.87
CA GLY A 195 -10.60 -29.43 -14.01
C GLY A 195 -11.14 -29.49 -15.45
N LEU A 196 -11.27 -28.33 -16.09
CA LEU A 196 -11.66 -28.26 -17.52
C LEU A 196 -10.65 -28.97 -18.41
N GLY A 197 -9.35 -28.80 -18.17
CA GLY A 197 -8.30 -29.50 -18.92
C GLY A 197 -8.38 -31.03 -18.78
N LEU A 198 -8.59 -31.54 -17.55
CA LEU A 198 -8.79 -32.98 -17.33
C LEU A 198 -10.07 -33.49 -17.96
N THR A 199 -11.18 -32.75 -17.83
CA THR A 199 -12.46 -33.11 -18.45
C THR A 199 -12.35 -33.19 -19.96
N TYR A 200 -11.69 -32.22 -20.59
CA TYR A 200 -11.42 -32.24 -22.03
C TYR A 200 -10.63 -33.47 -22.46
N LEU A 201 -9.56 -33.80 -21.77
CA LEU A 201 -8.74 -34.97 -22.06
C LEU A 201 -9.52 -36.28 -21.83
N PHE A 202 -10.35 -36.35 -20.79
CA PHE A 202 -11.20 -37.49 -20.51
C PHE A 202 -12.22 -37.73 -21.63
N VAL A 203 -12.89 -36.66 -22.11
CA VAL A 203 -13.84 -36.75 -23.22
C VAL A 203 -13.16 -37.26 -24.49
N LEU A 204 -12.00 -36.72 -24.85
CA LEU A 204 -11.25 -37.19 -26.01
C LEU A 204 -10.87 -38.68 -25.95
N SER A 205 -10.50 -39.15 -24.75
CA SER A 205 -10.16 -40.53 -24.52
C SER A 205 -11.39 -41.43 -24.54
N PHE A 206 -12.51 -40.96 -23.96
CA PHE A 206 -13.76 -41.75 -23.89
C PHE A 206 -14.36 -42.03 -25.26
N PHE A 207 -14.28 -41.08 -26.20
CA PHE A 207 -14.76 -41.23 -27.57
C PHE A 207 -13.72 -41.84 -28.49
N GLU A 208 -12.62 -42.39 -27.98
CA GLU A 208 -11.51 -42.99 -28.76
C GLU A 208 -10.92 -42.10 -29.84
N ILE A 209 -11.18 -40.79 -29.74
CA ILE A 209 -10.67 -39.79 -30.69
C ILE A 209 -9.14 -39.73 -30.58
N ASP A 210 -8.63 -39.86 -29.37
CA ASP A 210 -7.21 -39.86 -29.10
C ASP A 210 -6.90 -40.46 -27.71
N PRO A 211 -6.14 -41.57 -27.59
CA PRO A 211 -5.87 -42.22 -26.35
C PRO A 211 -5.13 -41.30 -25.35
N LEU A 212 -5.39 -41.51 -24.05
CA LEU A 212 -4.70 -40.81 -22.95
C LEU A 212 -3.20 -41.08 -22.98
N ARG A 213 -2.45 -40.33 -23.78
CA ARG A 213 -0.99 -40.36 -23.76
C ARG A 213 -0.48 -39.27 -22.79
N PRO A 214 0.72 -39.43 -22.21
CA PRO A 214 1.35 -38.35 -21.43
C PRO A 214 1.47 -37.11 -22.30
N ARG A 215 0.66 -36.09 -21.98
CA ARG A 215 0.61 -34.81 -22.73
C ARG A 215 0.97 -33.66 -21.80
N PRO A 216 1.58 -32.60 -22.31
CA PRO A 216 1.84 -31.40 -21.54
C PRO A 216 0.58 -30.86 -20.83
N LEU A 217 -0.60 -30.93 -21.50
CA LEU A 217 -1.87 -30.51 -20.94
C LEU A 217 -2.30 -31.36 -19.71
N LEU A 218 -2.04 -32.67 -19.70
CA LEU A 218 -2.34 -33.54 -18.56
C LEU A 218 -1.54 -33.11 -17.31
N TYR A 219 -0.24 -32.92 -17.49
CA TYR A 219 0.64 -32.48 -16.40
C TYR A 219 0.28 -31.08 -15.92
N ALA A 220 0.01 -30.15 -16.84
CA ALA A 220 -0.41 -28.80 -16.52
C ALA A 220 -1.72 -28.81 -15.72
N SER A 221 -2.72 -29.58 -16.13
CA SER A 221 -4.02 -29.68 -15.45
C SER A 221 -3.89 -30.26 -14.03
N ILE A 222 -3.12 -31.32 -13.89
CA ILE A 222 -2.85 -31.93 -12.57
C ILE A 222 -2.11 -30.92 -11.67
N THR A 223 -1.08 -30.26 -12.18
CA THR A 223 -0.32 -29.24 -11.42
C THR A 223 -1.21 -28.09 -10.98
N MET A 224 -2.11 -27.61 -11.85
CA MET A 224 -3.05 -26.55 -11.50
C MET A 224 -3.98 -26.97 -10.35
N ILE A 225 -4.51 -28.20 -10.37
CA ILE A 225 -5.37 -28.73 -9.31
C ILE A 225 -4.59 -28.84 -7.99
N PHE A 226 -3.38 -29.43 -8.01
CA PHE A 226 -2.56 -29.50 -6.79
C PHE A 226 -2.24 -28.10 -6.23
N THR A 227 -1.88 -27.17 -7.10
CA THR A 227 -1.62 -25.78 -6.69
C THR A 227 -2.88 -25.14 -6.08
N SER A 228 -4.06 -25.40 -6.66
CA SER A 228 -5.34 -24.94 -6.12
C SER A 228 -5.56 -25.44 -4.69
N VAL A 229 -5.36 -26.75 -4.43
CA VAL A 229 -5.50 -27.35 -3.09
C VAL A 229 -4.50 -26.71 -2.09
N ILE A 230 -3.25 -26.53 -2.50
CA ILE A 230 -2.22 -25.88 -1.65
C ILE A 230 -2.63 -24.45 -1.31
N LEU A 231 -3.13 -23.68 -2.26
CA LEU A 231 -3.57 -22.30 -2.02
C LEU A 231 -4.77 -22.24 -1.07
N ILE A 232 -5.74 -23.15 -1.19
CA ILE A 232 -6.85 -23.25 -0.24
C ILE A 232 -6.34 -23.55 1.17
N ALA A 233 -5.46 -24.55 1.30
CA ALA A 233 -4.85 -24.91 2.58
C ALA A 233 -4.08 -23.73 3.20
N THR A 234 -3.32 -22.99 2.38
CA THR A 234 -2.60 -21.77 2.80
C THR A 234 -3.58 -20.69 3.28
N GLY A 235 -4.68 -20.48 2.56
CA GLY A 235 -5.72 -19.52 2.94
C GLY A 235 -6.39 -19.88 4.27
N LEU A 236 -6.73 -21.16 4.48
CA LEU A 236 -7.27 -21.66 5.74
C LEU A 236 -6.28 -21.53 6.90
N LEU A 237 -5.00 -21.79 6.64
CA LEU A 237 -3.94 -21.58 7.63
C LEU A 237 -3.84 -20.10 8.02
N GLY A 238 -3.96 -19.20 7.07
CA GLY A 238 -4.01 -17.76 7.32
C GLY A 238 -5.19 -17.33 8.21
N GLU A 239 -6.40 -17.89 7.97
CA GLU A 239 -7.57 -17.69 8.83
C GLU A 239 -7.32 -18.23 10.26
N LEU A 240 -6.73 -19.42 10.37
CA LEU A 240 -6.42 -20.01 11.67
C LEU A 240 -5.40 -19.16 12.45
N VAL A 241 -4.31 -18.74 11.80
CA VAL A 241 -3.31 -17.85 12.42
C VAL A 241 -3.95 -16.56 12.89
N LYS A 242 -4.86 -15.97 12.09
CA LYS A 242 -5.61 -14.77 12.50
C LYS A 242 -6.48 -15.05 13.72
N SER A 243 -7.18 -16.17 13.77
CA SER A 243 -8.07 -16.50 14.90
C SER A 243 -7.33 -16.72 16.23
N LEU A 244 -6.03 -17.05 16.18
CA LEU A 244 -5.16 -17.19 17.33
C LEU A 244 -4.49 -15.87 17.78
N GLY A 245 -4.56 -14.84 16.93
CA GLY A 245 -4.03 -13.51 17.25
C GLY A 245 -4.88 -12.73 18.25
N PRO A 246 -4.37 -11.64 18.82
CA PRO A 246 -5.14 -10.77 19.68
C PRO A 246 -6.37 -10.23 18.92
N ASN A 247 -7.52 -10.19 19.62
CA ASN A 247 -8.77 -9.65 19.06
C ASN A 247 -8.68 -8.12 18.97
N VAL A 248 -7.94 -7.61 18.01
CA VAL A 248 -7.89 -6.18 17.69
C VAL A 248 -9.09 -5.88 16.78
N ALA A 249 -9.89 -4.89 17.14
CA ALA A 249 -11.01 -4.46 16.32
C ALA A 249 -10.55 -4.11 14.91
N ASP A 250 -11.18 -4.72 13.91
CA ASP A 250 -10.87 -4.49 12.48
C ASP A 250 -11.57 -3.21 11.95
N TYR A 251 -11.99 -2.27 12.84
CA TYR A 251 -12.68 -1.05 12.47
C TYR A 251 -12.23 0.14 13.31
N ARG A 252 -12.30 1.33 12.74
CA ARG A 252 -12.10 2.61 13.43
C ARG A 252 -13.42 3.33 13.54
N LEU A 253 -13.69 3.91 14.72
CA LEU A 253 -14.87 4.72 14.94
C LEU A 253 -14.56 6.16 14.47
N ARG A 254 -15.44 6.73 13.65
CA ARG A 254 -15.38 8.14 13.28
C ARG A 254 -16.03 9.01 14.35
N SER A 255 -17.19 8.62 14.85
CA SER A 255 -17.91 9.31 15.92
C SER A 255 -18.93 8.39 16.56
N ILE A 256 -19.23 8.64 17.83
CA ILE A 256 -20.36 8.04 18.54
C ILE A 256 -21.36 9.15 18.82
N VAL A 257 -22.58 9.02 18.30
CA VAL A 257 -23.68 9.93 18.63
C VAL A 257 -24.59 9.23 19.65
N ARG A 258 -24.75 9.83 20.82
CA ARG A 258 -25.69 9.36 21.85
C ARG A 258 -26.95 10.22 21.84
N SER A 259 -28.08 9.65 22.29
CA SER A 259 -29.40 10.31 22.29
C SER A 259 -29.49 11.55 23.20
N ASP A 260 -28.54 11.73 24.11
CA ASP A 260 -28.42 12.83 25.04
C ASP A 260 -27.66 14.06 24.46
N GLY A 261 -27.27 14.02 23.21
CA GLY A 261 -26.67 15.17 22.50
C GLY A 261 -25.22 15.48 22.89
N GLU A 262 -24.62 14.75 23.82
CA GLU A 262 -23.19 14.82 24.10
C GLU A 262 -22.40 13.97 23.11
N ALA A 263 -21.62 14.63 22.29
CA ALA A 263 -20.57 13.96 21.50
C ALA A 263 -19.52 13.47 22.51
N ALA A 264 -19.54 12.16 22.83
CA ALA A 264 -18.56 11.60 23.73
C ALA A 264 -17.17 11.68 23.12
N GLU A 265 -16.29 12.38 23.83
CA GLU A 265 -14.86 12.38 23.67
C GLU A 265 -14.30 10.94 23.59
N ARG A 266 -13.24 10.74 22.82
CA ARG A 266 -12.64 9.46 22.47
C ARG A 266 -12.49 8.53 23.67
N ALA A 267 -12.86 7.28 23.51
CA ALA A 267 -12.36 6.21 24.38
C ALA A 267 -10.90 5.93 23.99
N ASP A 268 -9.99 6.70 24.56
CA ASP A 268 -8.58 6.33 24.69
C ASP A 268 -8.48 5.50 25.98
N ASP A 269 -8.36 4.18 25.81
CA ASP A 269 -7.73 3.23 26.73
C ASP A 269 -7.14 2.06 25.94
#